data_1dd58ab35a3108f92ddb508feb8c56b2
#
_entry.id   1dd58ab35a3108f92ddb508feb8c56b2
#
_cell.length_a   1.000
_cell.length_b   1.000
_cell.length_c   1.000
_cell.angle_alpha   90.00
_cell.angle_beta   90.00
_cell.angle_gamma   90.00
#
_symmetry.space_group_name_H-M   'P 1'
#
loop_
_entity.id
_entity.type
_entity.pdbx_description
1 polymer ?
#
loop_
_entity_poly.entity_id
_entity_poly.type
_entity_poly.pdbx_seq_one_letter_code
_entity_poly.pdbx_strand_id
1 'polypeptide(L)'
;RKVFQVKILSGAREKGRIAEIFNYCKKQGVAVTNVSQRELNSISPNHQGVALETSGYPYHTLYDILDNANKKGEAPFLLFLDALKDPQNLGTLLRTAEIVGVHGVFLPYRHTATITPAVVNASSGASEHMMVSQVNLSQSIDLLKEKGIWFIGLDISEEAESLSTINFNGPLALVVGSEAKGMRSLVRKSCDHLLRLPMRGKVESLNAAVAGSIVLYLAWQSRGFA
;
A
#
# COMPACT_ATOMS: atom_id res chain seq x y z
N ARG A 1 4.79 12.94 7.27
CA ARG A 1 6.22 13.02 7.62
C ARG A 1 6.67 14.47 7.84
N LYS A 2 7.72 14.69 8.62
CA LYS A 2 8.38 15.97 8.71
C LYS A 2 9.36 16.10 7.53
N VAL A 3 9.27 17.20 6.78
CA VAL A 3 10.22 17.55 5.73
C VAL A 3 11.30 18.43 6.37
N PHE A 4 12.55 18.04 6.25
CA PHE A 4 13.71 18.77 6.79
C PHE A 4 14.29 19.72 5.75
N GLN A 5 14.42 19.27 4.52
CA GLN A 5 15.01 20.01 3.43
C GLN A 5 14.43 19.59 2.09
N VAL A 6 14.36 20.52 1.16
CA VAL A 6 14.03 20.27 -0.25
C VAL A 6 15.21 20.70 -1.12
N LYS A 7 15.68 19.79 -1.96
CA LYS A 7 16.74 20.05 -2.96
C LYS A 7 16.06 20.24 -4.31
N ILE A 8 16.34 21.34 -4.98
CA ILE A 8 15.78 21.69 -6.28
C ILE A 8 16.92 21.87 -7.28
N LEU A 9 16.73 21.37 -8.50
CA LEU A 9 17.68 21.55 -9.61
C LEU A 9 17.92 23.03 -9.87
N SER A 10 19.19 23.43 -9.95
CA SER A 10 19.59 24.81 -10.28
C SER A 10 18.95 25.24 -11.59
N GLY A 11 18.34 26.44 -11.60
CA GLY A 11 17.63 26.98 -12.76
C GLY A 11 16.17 26.47 -12.97
N ALA A 12 15.68 25.51 -12.17
CA ALA A 12 14.34 24.96 -12.34
C ALA A 12 13.24 25.69 -11.52
N ARG A 13 13.61 26.69 -10.71
CA ARG A 13 12.69 27.32 -9.73
C ARG A 13 11.49 28.07 -10.31
N GLU A 14 11.55 28.44 -11.58
CA GLU A 14 10.62 29.43 -12.14
C GLU A 14 9.48 28.83 -12.95
N LYS A 15 9.40 27.49 -13.06
CA LYS A 15 8.43 26.84 -13.96
C LYS A 15 7.69 25.68 -13.32
N GLY A 16 6.38 25.61 -13.60
CA GLY A 16 5.52 24.47 -13.34
C GLY A 16 5.44 24.05 -11.86
N ARG A 17 5.33 22.75 -11.60
CA ARG A 17 5.18 22.17 -10.26
C ARG A 17 6.36 22.47 -9.32
N ILE A 18 7.56 22.69 -9.84
CA ILE A 18 8.72 23.02 -9.01
C ILE A 18 8.55 24.41 -8.37
N ALA A 19 7.98 25.37 -9.11
CA ALA A 19 7.66 26.69 -8.56
C ALA A 19 6.60 26.60 -7.43
N GLU A 20 5.60 25.75 -7.59
CA GLU A 20 4.59 25.50 -6.55
C GLU A 20 5.23 24.90 -5.28
N ILE A 21 6.10 23.89 -5.43
CA ILE A 21 6.86 23.28 -4.33
C ILE A 21 7.70 24.34 -3.62
N PHE A 22 8.42 25.17 -4.38
CA PHE A 22 9.26 26.24 -3.83
C PHE A 22 8.44 27.24 -3.00
N ASN A 23 7.32 27.70 -3.54
CA ASN A 23 6.42 28.64 -2.85
C ASN A 23 5.82 28.02 -1.59
N TYR A 24 5.43 26.74 -1.65
CA TYR A 24 4.94 26.01 -0.50
C TYR A 24 6.01 25.89 0.60
N CYS A 25 7.23 25.50 0.24
CA CYS A 25 8.35 25.42 1.17
C CYS A 25 8.63 26.77 1.85
N LYS A 26 8.62 27.86 1.09
CA LYS A 26 8.81 29.21 1.62
C LYS A 26 7.71 29.56 2.64
N LYS A 27 6.46 29.23 2.34
CA LYS A 27 5.32 29.46 3.22
C LYS A 27 5.42 28.64 4.52
N GLN A 28 5.94 27.41 4.44
CA GLN A 28 6.07 26.50 5.58
C GLN A 28 7.40 26.61 6.33
N GLY A 29 8.31 27.50 5.91
CA GLY A 29 9.63 27.65 6.51
C GLY A 29 10.56 26.44 6.29
N VAL A 30 10.32 25.66 5.24
CA VAL A 30 11.17 24.52 4.88
C VAL A 30 12.38 24.99 4.09
N ALA A 31 13.59 24.57 4.50
CA ALA A 31 14.83 24.92 3.81
C ALA A 31 14.84 24.39 2.38
N VAL A 32 15.20 25.28 1.42
CA VAL A 32 15.34 24.91 0.00
C VAL A 32 16.75 25.18 -0.48
N THR A 33 17.42 24.17 -1.02
CA THR A 33 18.78 24.25 -1.54
C THR A 33 18.78 23.98 -3.05
N ASN A 34 19.50 24.81 -3.80
CA ASN A 34 19.78 24.56 -5.21
C ASN A 34 20.93 23.59 -5.34
N VAL A 35 20.74 22.57 -6.16
CA VAL A 35 21.71 21.51 -6.37
C VAL A 35 21.92 21.23 -7.86
N SER A 36 23.04 20.58 -8.18
CA SER A 36 23.34 20.16 -9.54
C SER A 36 22.55 18.93 -9.97
N GLN A 37 22.41 18.72 -11.28
CA GLN A 37 21.86 17.47 -11.85
C GLN A 37 22.61 16.23 -11.34
N ARG A 38 23.95 16.33 -11.21
CA ARG A 38 24.78 15.23 -10.71
C ARG A 38 24.41 14.84 -9.27
N GLU A 39 24.17 15.80 -8.42
CA GLU A 39 23.77 15.57 -7.03
C GLU A 39 22.38 14.91 -6.94
N LEU A 40 21.40 15.39 -7.69
CA LEU A 40 20.09 14.76 -7.75
C LEU A 40 20.16 13.35 -8.30
N ASN A 41 20.94 13.10 -9.36
CA ASN A 41 21.15 11.76 -9.91
C ASN A 41 21.76 10.78 -8.89
N SER A 42 22.60 11.27 -7.98
CA SER A 42 23.16 10.44 -6.90
C SER A 42 22.11 10.02 -5.85
N ILE A 43 21.02 10.78 -5.72
CA ILE A 43 19.91 10.47 -4.82
C ILE A 43 18.92 9.53 -5.51
N SER A 44 18.51 9.86 -6.73
CA SER A 44 17.58 9.04 -7.53
C SER A 44 17.71 9.40 -9.01
N PRO A 45 17.81 8.43 -9.92
CA PRO A 45 17.83 8.70 -11.35
C PRO A 45 16.54 9.33 -11.89
N ASN A 46 15.42 9.14 -11.20
CA ASN A 46 14.09 9.62 -11.62
C ASN A 46 13.59 10.82 -10.79
N HIS A 47 14.49 11.70 -10.36
CA HIS A 47 14.20 12.79 -9.42
C HIS A 47 13.31 13.92 -9.97
N GLN A 48 13.07 14.02 -11.28
CA GLN A 48 12.25 15.07 -11.92
C GLN A 48 12.59 16.51 -11.47
N GLY A 49 13.83 16.78 -11.10
CA GLY A 49 14.32 18.09 -10.67
C GLY A 49 14.14 18.41 -9.18
N VAL A 50 13.67 17.49 -8.37
CA VAL A 50 13.45 17.71 -6.94
C VAL A 50 13.76 16.46 -6.11
N ALA A 51 14.29 16.66 -4.90
CA ALA A 51 14.43 15.63 -3.88
C ALA A 51 14.08 16.21 -2.50
N LEU A 52 13.47 15.41 -1.64
CA LEU A 52 13.07 15.79 -0.30
C LEU A 52 13.82 14.93 0.73
N GLU A 53 14.38 15.59 1.73
CA GLU A 53 14.86 14.95 2.94
C GLU A 53 13.75 14.96 4.00
N THR A 54 13.33 13.79 4.45
CA THR A 54 12.19 13.64 5.35
C THR A 54 12.50 12.73 6.53
N SER A 55 11.68 12.81 7.58
CA SER A 55 11.66 11.78 8.62
C SER A 55 11.30 10.41 8.04
N GLY A 56 11.61 9.35 8.79
CA GLY A 56 11.12 8.01 8.49
C GLY A 56 9.59 7.96 8.34
N TYR A 57 9.08 6.88 7.74
CA TYR A 57 7.64 6.69 7.60
C TYR A 57 7.00 6.49 8.99
N PRO A 58 5.93 7.24 9.34
CA PRO A 58 5.25 7.11 10.61
C PRO A 58 4.29 5.90 10.55
N TYR A 59 4.77 4.72 10.92
CA TYR A 59 3.89 3.55 11.03
C TYR A 59 2.83 3.77 12.12
N HIS A 60 1.61 3.35 11.81
CA HIS A 60 0.45 3.45 12.67
C HIS A 60 0.23 2.14 13.44
N THR A 61 -0.53 2.22 14.53
CA THR A 61 -1.01 1.01 15.21
C THR A 61 -2.23 0.44 14.50
N LEU A 62 -2.54 -0.82 14.75
CA LEU A 62 -3.78 -1.45 14.29
C LEU A 62 -5.02 -0.68 14.77
N TYR A 63 -4.99 -0.18 16.01
CA TYR A 63 -6.11 0.56 16.60
C TYR A 63 -6.32 1.91 15.92
N ASP A 64 -5.26 2.62 15.54
CA ASP A 64 -5.37 3.89 14.80
C ASP A 64 -6.12 3.69 13.48
N ILE A 65 -5.86 2.56 12.80
CA ILE A 65 -6.51 2.22 11.52
C ILE A 65 -8.00 1.92 11.73
N LEU A 66 -8.35 1.14 12.75
CA LEU A 66 -9.76 0.85 13.07
C LEU A 66 -10.51 2.11 13.49
N ASP A 67 -9.88 2.96 14.30
CA ASP A 67 -10.46 4.23 14.71
C ASP A 67 -10.70 5.17 13.52
N ASN A 68 -9.82 5.13 12.51
CA ASN A 68 -10.01 5.90 11.28
C ASN A 68 -11.26 5.43 10.51
N ALA A 69 -11.48 4.12 10.37
CA ALA A 69 -12.68 3.56 9.75
C ALA A 69 -13.94 3.96 10.53
N ASN A 70 -13.91 3.83 11.85
CA ASN A 70 -15.01 4.20 12.73
C ASN A 70 -15.36 5.71 12.62
N LYS A 71 -14.34 6.58 12.58
CA LYS A 71 -14.55 8.03 12.43
C LYS A 71 -15.18 8.42 11.11
N LYS A 72 -14.94 7.64 10.07
CA LYS A 72 -15.58 7.81 8.76
C LYS A 72 -17.00 7.21 8.71
N GLY A 73 -17.38 6.41 9.70
CA GLY A 73 -18.66 5.69 9.71
C GLY A 73 -18.70 4.54 8.68
N GLU A 74 -17.53 4.05 8.27
CA GLU A 74 -17.38 3.05 7.24
C GLU A 74 -17.03 1.67 7.82
N ALA A 75 -17.54 0.61 7.18
CA ALA A 75 -17.09 -0.74 7.51
C ALA A 75 -15.60 -0.92 7.17
N PRO A 76 -14.75 -1.45 8.09
CA PRO A 76 -13.34 -1.62 7.84
C PRO A 76 -13.05 -2.34 6.52
N PHE A 77 -12.17 -1.73 5.71
CA PHE A 77 -11.64 -2.31 4.48
C PHE A 77 -10.11 -2.29 4.58
N LEU A 78 -9.50 -3.46 4.74
CA LEU A 78 -8.10 -3.61 5.12
C LEU A 78 -7.32 -4.42 4.08
N LEU A 79 -6.00 -4.20 3.99
CA LEU A 79 -5.10 -4.95 3.13
C LEU A 79 -3.94 -5.52 3.95
N PHE A 80 -3.75 -6.83 3.91
CA PHE A 80 -2.66 -7.56 4.54
C PHE A 80 -1.71 -8.08 3.46
N LEU A 81 -0.42 -7.76 3.59
CA LEU A 81 0.61 -8.13 2.61
C LEU A 81 1.62 -9.07 3.25
N ASP A 82 1.54 -10.36 2.91
CA ASP A 82 2.39 -11.38 3.53
C ASP A 82 3.66 -11.63 2.73
N ALA A 83 4.79 -11.16 3.27
CA ALA A 83 6.13 -11.38 2.74
C ALA A 83 6.37 -10.84 1.31
N LEU A 84 5.70 -9.77 0.93
CA LEU A 84 5.90 -9.07 -0.33
C LEU A 84 7.22 -8.30 -0.27
N LYS A 85 8.21 -8.66 -1.11
CA LYS A 85 9.57 -8.13 -1.02
C LYS A 85 9.89 -7.07 -2.06
N ASP A 86 9.19 -7.07 -3.18
CA ASP A 86 9.42 -6.12 -4.26
C ASP A 86 8.78 -4.76 -3.97
N PRO A 87 9.58 -3.67 -3.91
CA PRO A 87 9.05 -2.32 -3.74
C PRO A 87 8.06 -1.87 -4.82
N GLN A 88 8.18 -2.38 -6.05
CA GLN A 88 7.26 -2.06 -7.14
C GLN A 88 5.87 -2.64 -6.87
N ASN A 89 5.82 -3.91 -6.47
CA ASN A 89 4.56 -4.56 -6.12
C ASN A 89 3.89 -3.93 -4.89
N LEU A 90 4.69 -3.61 -3.85
CA LEU A 90 4.19 -2.89 -2.68
C LEU A 90 3.62 -1.52 -3.09
N GLY A 91 4.37 -0.75 -3.88
CA GLY A 91 3.92 0.57 -4.35
C GLY A 91 2.65 0.51 -5.18
N THR A 92 2.53 -0.47 -6.08
CA THR A 92 1.33 -0.69 -6.90
C THR A 92 0.11 -0.99 -6.04
N LEU A 93 0.24 -1.87 -5.04
CA LEU A 93 -0.85 -2.20 -4.12
C LEU A 93 -1.25 -1.03 -3.24
N LEU A 94 -0.30 -0.26 -2.72
CA LEU A 94 -0.57 0.95 -1.94
C LEU A 94 -1.33 1.99 -2.76
N ARG A 95 -0.96 2.15 -4.04
CA ARG A 95 -1.65 3.07 -4.94
C ARG A 95 -3.09 2.63 -5.20
N THR A 96 -3.31 1.34 -5.47
CA THR A 96 -4.67 0.82 -5.65
C THR A 96 -5.47 0.91 -4.35
N ALA A 97 -4.87 0.55 -3.22
CA ALA A 97 -5.52 0.60 -1.91
C ALA A 97 -5.99 2.02 -1.55
N GLU A 98 -5.18 3.03 -1.83
CA GLU A 98 -5.54 4.44 -1.62
C GLU A 98 -6.73 4.84 -2.48
N ILE A 99 -6.69 4.53 -3.79
CA ILE A 99 -7.75 4.87 -4.75
C ILE A 99 -9.09 4.25 -4.37
N VAL A 100 -9.10 3.02 -3.87
CA VAL A 100 -10.35 2.29 -3.52
C VAL A 100 -10.78 2.47 -2.06
N GLY A 101 -10.12 3.36 -1.31
CA GLY A 101 -10.53 3.71 0.04
C GLY A 101 -10.18 2.66 1.11
N VAL A 102 -9.13 1.86 0.94
CA VAL A 102 -8.62 0.98 2.00
C VAL A 102 -8.21 1.80 3.22
N HIS A 103 -8.70 1.45 4.40
CA HIS A 103 -8.45 2.19 5.63
C HIS A 103 -7.03 2.02 6.18
N GLY A 104 -6.40 0.86 5.89
CA GLY A 104 -5.03 0.62 6.31
C GLY A 104 -4.42 -0.64 5.72
N VAL A 105 -3.08 -0.63 5.65
CA VAL A 105 -2.26 -1.71 5.11
C VAL A 105 -1.39 -2.30 6.20
N PHE A 106 -1.32 -3.62 6.29
CA PHE A 106 -0.60 -4.37 7.31
C PHE A 106 0.56 -5.14 6.70
N LEU A 107 1.75 -4.91 7.21
CA LEU A 107 3.00 -5.57 6.80
C LEU A 107 3.57 -6.38 7.97
N PRO A 108 4.25 -7.50 7.71
CA PRO A 108 5.01 -8.16 8.77
C PRO A 108 6.24 -7.32 9.16
N TYR A 109 6.77 -7.52 10.38
CA TYR A 109 7.99 -6.82 10.84
C TYR A 109 9.24 -7.16 10.03
N ARG A 110 9.29 -8.34 9.39
CA ARG A 110 10.46 -8.87 8.70
C ARG A 110 10.07 -9.55 7.39
N HIS A 111 11.06 -9.69 6.49
CA HIS A 111 10.92 -10.39 5.21
C HIS A 111 9.91 -9.76 4.26
N THR A 112 9.74 -8.44 4.31
CA THR A 112 8.84 -7.66 3.46
C THR A 112 9.53 -6.37 3.02
N ALA A 113 9.06 -5.76 1.93
CA ALA A 113 9.40 -4.39 1.60
C ALA A 113 8.82 -3.42 2.66
N THR A 114 9.55 -2.36 2.95
CA THR A 114 9.11 -1.28 3.85
C THR A 114 8.88 0.01 3.06
N ILE A 115 8.28 1.03 3.66
CA ILE A 115 8.00 2.30 2.97
C ILE A 115 9.30 3.09 2.78
N THR A 116 10.01 2.77 1.70
CA THR A 116 11.25 3.40 1.24
C THR A 116 10.95 4.44 0.15
N PRO A 117 11.92 5.29 -0.24
CA PRO A 117 11.77 6.18 -1.39
C PRO A 117 11.37 5.45 -2.69
N ALA A 118 11.84 4.22 -2.90
CA ALA A 118 11.44 3.40 -4.05
C ALA A 118 9.93 3.07 -4.02
N VAL A 119 9.37 2.75 -2.85
CA VAL A 119 7.93 2.51 -2.67
C VAL A 119 7.12 3.80 -2.84
N VAL A 120 7.61 4.94 -2.32
CA VAL A 120 6.97 6.25 -2.53
C VAL A 120 6.86 6.56 -4.03
N ASN A 121 7.94 6.35 -4.78
CA ASN A 121 7.96 6.56 -6.22
C ASN A 121 7.03 5.56 -6.95
N ALA A 122 7.10 4.27 -6.63
CA ALA A 122 6.27 3.23 -7.24
C ALA A 122 4.78 3.44 -6.98
N SER A 123 4.41 3.93 -5.80
CA SER A 123 3.04 4.28 -5.45
C SER A 123 2.58 5.64 -6.00
N SER A 124 3.45 6.39 -6.69
CA SER A 124 3.20 7.78 -7.11
C SER A 124 2.79 8.70 -5.95
N GLY A 125 3.34 8.45 -4.76
CA GLY A 125 3.06 9.19 -3.54
C GLY A 125 1.85 8.70 -2.73
N ALA A 126 1.06 7.73 -3.22
CA ALA A 126 -0.10 7.22 -2.49
C ALA A 126 0.25 6.67 -1.10
N SER A 127 1.48 6.14 -0.91
CA SER A 127 1.97 5.71 0.39
C SER A 127 1.94 6.80 1.46
N GLU A 128 2.03 8.08 1.09
CA GLU A 128 2.00 9.20 2.03
C GLU A 128 0.58 9.53 2.53
N HIS A 129 -0.44 8.99 1.88
CA HIS A 129 -1.86 9.13 2.24
C HIS A 129 -2.42 7.87 2.93
N MET A 130 -1.66 6.77 2.91
CA MET A 130 -2.08 5.51 3.50
C MET A 130 -1.63 5.38 4.95
N MET A 131 -2.47 4.79 5.80
CA MET A 131 -2.07 4.30 7.11
C MET A 131 -1.46 2.90 6.95
N VAL A 132 -0.18 2.75 7.30
CA VAL A 132 0.51 1.46 7.24
C VAL A 132 0.94 1.04 8.64
N SER A 133 0.68 -0.21 8.99
CA SER A 133 1.05 -0.81 10.27
C SER A 133 2.01 -1.97 10.06
N GLN A 134 2.98 -2.13 10.95
CA GLN A 134 3.83 -3.32 11.02
C GLN A 134 3.37 -4.18 12.21
N VAL A 135 3.06 -5.46 11.94
CA VAL A 135 2.44 -6.35 12.92
C VAL A 135 2.89 -7.80 12.77
N ASN A 136 2.56 -8.63 13.74
CA ASN A 136 2.49 -10.07 13.53
C ASN A 136 1.17 -10.39 12.81
N LEU A 137 1.23 -10.75 11.53
CA LEU A 137 0.02 -10.90 10.70
C LEU A 137 -0.96 -11.92 11.26
N SER A 138 -0.52 -13.13 11.64
CA SER A 138 -1.44 -14.16 12.15
C SER A 138 -2.14 -13.74 13.44
N GLN A 139 -1.41 -13.20 14.41
CA GLN A 139 -2.02 -12.70 15.65
C GLN A 139 -2.97 -11.54 15.40
N SER A 140 -2.65 -10.65 14.46
CA SER A 140 -3.54 -9.54 14.10
C SER A 140 -4.78 -10.00 13.36
N ILE A 141 -4.68 -11.05 12.54
CA ILE A 141 -5.82 -11.67 11.89
C ILE A 141 -6.79 -12.22 12.97
N ASP A 142 -6.27 -13.03 13.90
CA ASP A 142 -7.09 -13.61 14.97
C ASP A 142 -7.82 -12.51 15.78
N LEU A 143 -7.10 -11.47 16.19
CA LEU A 143 -7.68 -10.34 16.92
C LEU A 143 -8.76 -9.58 16.12
N LEU A 144 -8.57 -9.42 14.82
CA LEU A 144 -9.51 -8.69 13.97
C LEU A 144 -10.75 -9.54 13.61
N LYS A 145 -10.59 -10.85 13.54
CA LYS A 145 -11.72 -11.79 13.40
C LYS A 145 -12.66 -11.73 14.61
N GLU A 146 -12.12 -11.62 15.83
CA GLU A 146 -12.93 -11.38 17.03
C GLU A 146 -13.77 -10.09 16.96
N LYS A 147 -13.33 -9.12 16.12
CA LYS A 147 -14.07 -7.88 15.83
C LYS A 147 -15.01 -7.98 14.62
N GLY A 148 -15.22 -9.16 14.09
CA GLY A 148 -16.14 -9.41 12.97
C GLY A 148 -15.58 -9.05 11.60
N ILE A 149 -14.25 -8.92 11.43
CA ILE A 149 -13.64 -8.67 10.13
C ILE A 149 -13.35 -9.99 9.43
N TRP A 150 -13.87 -10.16 8.22
CA TRP A 150 -13.66 -11.32 7.37
C TRP A 150 -12.35 -11.24 6.61
N PHE A 151 -11.60 -12.33 6.56
CA PHE A 151 -10.30 -12.41 5.90
C PHE A 151 -10.38 -13.27 4.64
N ILE A 152 -10.11 -12.65 3.49
CA ILE A 152 -10.07 -13.30 2.17
C ILE A 152 -8.63 -13.33 1.69
N GLY A 153 -8.04 -14.52 1.60
CA GLY A 153 -6.68 -14.74 1.11
C GLY A 153 -6.69 -15.00 -0.40
N LEU A 154 -5.83 -14.31 -1.16
CA LEU A 154 -5.60 -14.66 -2.57
C LEU A 154 -4.75 -15.91 -2.68
N ASP A 155 -5.28 -16.93 -3.36
CA ASP A 155 -4.65 -18.23 -3.53
C ASP A 155 -4.90 -18.76 -4.96
N ILE A 156 -4.05 -19.69 -5.41
CA ILE A 156 -4.17 -20.34 -6.73
C ILE A 156 -4.53 -21.83 -6.61
N SER A 157 -4.66 -22.34 -5.39
CA SER A 157 -4.96 -23.75 -5.14
C SER A 157 -6.35 -24.15 -5.61
N GLU A 158 -6.58 -25.43 -5.79
CA GLU A 158 -7.89 -25.99 -6.16
C GLU A 158 -8.94 -25.82 -5.05
N GLU A 159 -8.49 -25.70 -3.79
CA GLU A 159 -9.36 -25.48 -2.63
C GLU A 159 -9.92 -24.03 -2.60
N ALA A 160 -9.34 -23.11 -3.38
CA ALA A 160 -9.75 -21.71 -3.37
C ALA A 160 -11.08 -21.52 -4.13
N GLU A 161 -11.94 -20.74 -3.54
CA GLU A 161 -13.29 -20.42 -4.02
C GLU A 161 -13.24 -19.53 -5.26
N SER A 162 -14.30 -19.57 -6.04
CA SER A 162 -14.47 -18.68 -7.18
C SER A 162 -14.93 -17.28 -6.74
N LEU A 163 -14.71 -16.30 -7.59
CA LEU A 163 -15.09 -14.89 -7.34
C LEU A 163 -16.60 -14.72 -7.10
N SER A 164 -17.43 -15.57 -7.72
CA SER A 164 -18.90 -15.53 -7.61
C SER A 164 -19.44 -15.99 -6.27
N THR A 165 -18.66 -16.71 -5.46
CA THR A 165 -19.08 -17.24 -4.15
C THR A 165 -18.69 -16.34 -2.99
N ILE A 166 -17.75 -15.40 -3.21
CA ILE A 166 -17.24 -14.53 -2.16
C ILE A 166 -18.11 -13.28 -1.99
N ASN A 167 -18.49 -13.02 -0.75
CA ASN A 167 -19.16 -11.78 -0.37
C ASN A 167 -18.12 -10.75 0.09
N PHE A 168 -18.02 -9.63 -0.64
CA PHE A 168 -17.11 -8.54 -0.31
C PHE A 168 -17.75 -7.41 0.52
N ASN A 169 -19.02 -7.55 0.90
CA ASN A 169 -19.70 -6.54 1.71
C ASN A 169 -19.33 -6.66 3.18
N GLY A 170 -19.46 -5.54 3.90
CA GLY A 170 -19.18 -5.49 5.33
C GLY A 170 -17.68 -5.34 5.68
N PRO A 171 -17.31 -5.56 6.95
CA PRO A 171 -15.92 -5.47 7.41
C PRO A 171 -15.05 -6.56 6.75
N LEU A 172 -14.00 -6.15 6.04
CA LEU A 172 -13.23 -7.03 5.15
C LEU A 172 -11.74 -6.74 5.20
N ALA A 173 -10.93 -7.78 5.18
CA ALA A 173 -9.49 -7.74 4.95
C ALA A 173 -9.11 -8.65 3.78
N LEU A 174 -8.44 -8.10 2.78
CA LEU A 174 -7.81 -8.87 1.71
C LEU A 174 -6.38 -9.23 2.12
N VAL A 175 -5.98 -10.48 1.92
CA VAL A 175 -4.63 -10.96 2.19
C VAL A 175 -3.94 -11.34 0.88
N VAL A 176 -2.81 -10.72 0.59
CA VAL A 176 -2.00 -10.98 -0.61
C VAL A 176 -0.64 -11.52 -0.18
N GLY A 177 -0.28 -12.68 -0.69
CA GLY A 177 1.01 -13.31 -0.43
C GLY A 177 2.12 -12.86 -1.37
N SER A 178 3.33 -13.41 -1.18
CA SER A 178 4.48 -13.17 -2.05
C SER A 178 4.32 -13.84 -3.41
N GLU A 179 5.01 -13.29 -4.41
CA GLU A 179 4.97 -13.77 -5.81
C GLU A 179 5.46 -15.22 -5.94
N ALA A 180 6.49 -15.59 -5.18
CA ALA A 180 7.15 -16.89 -5.34
C ALA A 180 6.48 -18.02 -4.55
N LYS A 181 5.90 -17.73 -3.38
CA LYS A 181 5.43 -18.74 -2.44
C LYS A 181 3.99 -18.53 -1.97
N GLY A 182 3.32 -17.49 -2.45
CA GLY A 182 2.00 -17.10 -1.93
C GLY A 182 2.05 -16.69 -0.44
N MET A 183 1.00 -16.92 0.28
CA MET A 183 0.89 -16.68 1.72
C MET A 183 1.65 -17.75 2.51
N ARG A 184 2.27 -17.36 3.62
CA ARG A 184 2.82 -18.32 4.58
C ARG A 184 1.71 -19.19 5.17
N SER A 185 2.03 -20.48 5.44
CA SER A 185 1.04 -21.48 5.86
C SER A 185 0.14 -21.03 7.03
N LEU A 186 0.72 -20.37 8.04
CA LEU A 186 -0.05 -19.90 9.18
C LEU A 186 -1.02 -18.77 8.79
N VAL A 187 -0.58 -17.80 7.98
CA VAL A 187 -1.43 -16.71 7.50
C VAL A 187 -2.55 -17.26 6.61
N ARG A 188 -2.21 -18.18 5.70
CA ARG A 188 -3.21 -18.84 4.83
C ARG A 188 -4.29 -19.56 5.65
N LYS A 189 -3.90 -20.29 6.70
CA LYS A 189 -4.84 -21.02 7.58
C LYS A 189 -5.72 -20.09 8.43
N SER A 190 -5.26 -18.87 8.70
CA SER A 190 -6.04 -17.86 9.44
C SER A 190 -7.08 -17.15 8.59
N CYS A 191 -7.03 -17.24 7.24
CA CYS A 191 -8.07 -16.69 6.37
C CYS A 191 -9.38 -17.48 6.51
N ASP A 192 -10.51 -16.76 6.41
CA ASP A 192 -11.85 -17.38 6.41
C ASP A 192 -12.17 -17.98 5.04
N HIS A 193 -11.74 -17.32 3.98
CA HIS A 193 -11.91 -17.71 2.60
C HIS A 193 -10.60 -17.64 1.84
N LEU A 194 -10.42 -18.55 0.90
CA LEU A 194 -9.37 -18.48 -0.10
C LEU A 194 -10.00 -18.19 -1.46
N LEU A 195 -9.54 -17.14 -2.14
CA LEU A 195 -10.10 -16.69 -3.40
C LEU A 195 -9.14 -16.94 -4.55
N ARG A 196 -9.62 -17.57 -5.61
CA ARG A 196 -8.91 -17.73 -6.87
C ARG A 196 -9.53 -16.88 -7.96
N LEU A 197 -8.69 -16.09 -8.64
CA LEU A 197 -9.10 -15.40 -9.85
C LEU A 197 -9.14 -16.38 -11.03
N PRO A 198 -10.20 -16.35 -11.86
CA PRO A 198 -10.27 -17.22 -13.03
C PRO A 198 -9.20 -16.85 -14.06
N MET A 199 -8.52 -17.85 -14.61
CA MET A 199 -7.51 -17.70 -15.63
C MET A 199 -7.86 -18.55 -16.85
N ARG A 200 -7.72 -17.97 -18.06
CA ARG A 200 -8.01 -18.67 -19.34
C ARG A 200 -6.74 -19.05 -20.08
N GLY A 201 -5.63 -18.40 -19.78
CA GLY A 201 -4.38 -18.54 -20.49
C GLY A 201 -3.58 -19.76 -20.05
N LYS A 202 -2.34 -19.89 -20.57
CA LYS A 202 -1.39 -20.95 -20.22
C LYS A 202 -0.48 -20.60 -19.05
N VAL A 203 -0.46 -19.32 -18.64
CA VAL A 203 0.33 -18.86 -17.49
C VAL A 203 -0.41 -19.19 -16.21
N GLU A 204 0.30 -19.77 -15.24
CA GLU A 204 -0.30 -20.34 -14.03
C GLU A 204 -0.74 -19.32 -12.98
N SER A 205 -0.21 -18.10 -13.03
CA SER A 205 -0.54 -17.06 -12.03
C SER A 205 -0.42 -15.64 -12.59
N LEU A 206 -1.15 -14.71 -12.00
CA LEU A 206 -0.93 -13.27 -12.15
C LEU A 206 0.19 -12.80 -11.22
N ASN A 207 0.81 -11.67 -11.56
CA ASN A 207 1.62 -10.93 -10.60
C ASN A 207 0.79 -10.60 -9.35
N ALA A 208 1.39 -10.73 -8.15
CA ALA A 208 0.67 -10.55 -6.88
C ALA A 208 0.01 -9.18 -6.74
N ALA A 209 0.70 -8.10 -7.19
CA ALA A 209 0.14 -6.76 -7.14
C ALA A 209 -1.02 -6.57 -8.12
N VAL A 210 -0.94 -7.17 -9.29
CA VAL A 210 -2.04 -7.17 -10.28
C VAL A 210 -3.24 -7.93 -9.72
N ALA A 211 -3.06 -9.14 -9.21
CA ALA A 211 -4.13 -9.93 -8.61
C ALA A 211 -4.80 -9.20 -7.44
N GLY A 212 -3.99 -8.67 -6.51
CA GLY A 212 -4.49 -7.88 -5.38
C GLY A 212 -5.25 -6.65 -5.81
N SER A 213 -4.76 -5.92 -6.82
CA SER A 213 -5.42 -4.72 -7.36
C SER A 213 -6.78 -5.04 -7.98
N ILE A 214 -6.88 -6.14 -8.73
CA ILE A 214 -8.16 -6.59 -9.32
C ILE A 214 -9.18 -6.85 -8.20
N VAL A 215 -8.79 -7.62 -7.17
CA VAL A 215 -9.73 -7.98 -6.10
C VAL A 215 -10.10 -6.79 -5.23
N LEU A 216 -9.16 -5.87 -4.95
CA LEU A 216 -9.47 -4.62 -4.26
C LEU A 216 -10.52 -3.80 -5.02
N TYR A 217 -10.40 -3.72 -6.34
CA TYR A 217 -11.35 -2.98 -7.18
C TYR A 217 -12.74 -3.64 -7.21
N LEU A 218 -12.78 -4.99 -7.28
CA LEU A 218 -14.02 -5.77 -7.23
C LEU A 218 -14.71 -5.66 -5.86
N ALA A 219 -13.93 -5.66 -4.78
CA ALA A 219 -14.43 -5.44 -3.44
C ALA A 219 -15.04 -4.04 -3.30
N TRP A 220 -14.38 -3.00 -3.82
CA TRP A 220 -14.92 -1.65 -3.85
C TRP A 220 -16.19 -1.51 -4.70
N GLN A 221 -16.22 -2.18 -5.86
CA GLN A 221 -17.43 -2.27 -6.69
C GLN A 221 -18.60 -2.88 -5.93
N SER A 222 -18.38 -3.99 -5.21
CA SER A 222 -19.42 -4.66 -4.41
C SER A 222 -19.94 -3.77 -3.28
N ARG A 223 -19.15 -2.82 -2.81
CA ARG A 223 -19.52 -1.80 -1.82
C ARG A 223 -20.24 -0.60 -2.44
N GLY A 224 -20.59 -0.66 -3.74
CA GLY A 224 -21.28 0.41 -4.45
C GLY A 224 -20.41 1.59 -4.84
N PHE A 225 -19.09 1.43 -4.89
CA PHE A 225 -18.11 2.51 -5.12
C PHE A 225 -18.18 3.65 -4.07
N ALA A 226 -18.62 3.30 -2.88
CA ALA A 226 -18.73 4.23 -1.74
C ALA A 226 -17.38 4.46 -1.05
#